data_97a4e6e7ca550956f253e593ad4e3ede
#
_entry.id   97a4e6e7ca550956f253e593ad4e3ede
#
_cell.length_a   1.000
_cell.length_b   1.000
_cell.length_c   1.000
_cell.angle_alpha   90.00
_cell.angle_beta   90.00
_cell.angle_gamma   90.00
#
_symmetry.space_group_name_H-M   'P 1'
#
loop_
_entity.id
_entity.type
_entity.pdbx_description
1 polymer ?
#
loop_
_entity_poly.entity_id
_entity_poly.type
_entity_poly.pdbx_seq_one_letter_code
_entity_poly.pdbx_strand_id
1 'polypeptide(L)'
;MTVHTTDTPSPDGDAPDRRSLHERIAADLRDEIMSGDLAPGAPLPSTAQLKARFEAANATIQKALQVLKDERLVVGRAGASVTVRDHRQRTVRPAAYLAPSAPGEPYRWLAEAAKLGARAQSTLLDVREVRPSADVAAALRLAEDETAVLRHQILSVDGEPVELVKSYYPTAVARGTAVAEKRKIRGGTPALLAELGFPPRLSTDRVSARVPTQEQYQALRLPTDLPVLRTLRVVYSDDDRPIEATVMVKAGHLYELQYDFVPE
;
A
#
# COMPACT_ATOMS: atom_id res chain seq x y z
N MET A 1 -20.33 -18.26 -54.97
CA MET A 1 -19.47 -18.47 -53.81
C MET A 1 -19.06 -17.09 -53.32
N THR A 2 -19.82 -16.53 -52.40
CA THR A 2 -19.63 -15.13 -51.89
C THR A 2 -18.86 -15.22 -50.61
N VAL A 3 -17.61 -14.71 -50.62
CA VAL A 3 -16.74 -14.66 -49.45
C VAL A 3 -17.22 -13.52 -48.57
N HIS A 4 -17.80 -13.81 -47.42
CA HIS A 4 -18.03 -12.83 -46.36
C HIS A 4 -16.73 -12.52 -45.67
N THR A 5 -16.17 -11.34 -45.94
CA THR A 5 -15.10 -10.74 -45.16
C THR A 5 -15.72 -10.28 -43.83
N THR A 6 -15.40 -10.96 -42.75
CA THR A 6 -15.69 -10.49 -41.37
C THR A 6 -14.79 -9.31 -41.08
N ASP A 7 -15.36 -8.13 -41.09
CA ASP A 7 -14.77 -6.88 -40.65
C ASP A 7 -14.58 -6.98 -39.14
N THR A 8 -13.35 -7.18 -38.69
CA THR A 8 -13.00 -7.14 -37.27
C THR A 8 -12.92 -5.67 -36.87
N PRO A 9 -13.74 -5.19 -35.93
CA PRO A 9 -13.64 -3.80 -35.51
C PRO A 9 -12.26 -3.55 -34.90
N SER A 10 -11.54 -2.58 -35.47
CA SER A 10 -10.33 -2.00 -34.83
C SER A 10 -10.68 -1.56 -33.40
N PRO A 11 -9.79 -1.77 -32.42
CA PRO A 11 -9.99 -1.21 -31.10
C PRO A 11 -9.94 0.31 -31.24
N ASP A 12 -11.08 0.98 -31.12
CA ASP A 12 -11.18 2.43 -31.07
C ASP A 12 -10.39 2.97 -29.87
N GLY A 13 -9.13 3.22 -30.09
CA GLY A 13 -8.31 4.01 -29.23
C GLY A 13 -8.37 5.45 -29.65
N ASP A 14 -9.30 6.21 -29.20
CA ASP A 14 -9.12 7.66 -29.05
C ASP A 14 -10.33 8.32 -28.36
N ALA A 15 -10.75 7.81 -27.21
CA ALA A 15 -11.59 8.61 -26.34
C ALA A 15 -10.70 9.78 -25.83
N PRO A 16 -11.07 11.05 -26.11
CA PRO A 16 -10.23 12.17 -25.70
C PRO A 16 -10.04 12.17 -24.20
N ASP A 17 -8.79 12.35 -23.74
CA ASP A 17 -8.49 12.49 -22.33
C ASP A 17 -9.26 13.67 -21.73
N ARG A 18 -10.23 13.38 -20.86
CA ARG A 18 -11.13 14.37 -20.25
C ARG A 18 -10.51 15.11 -19.07
N ARG A 19 -9.30 14.70 -18.62
CA ARG A 19 -8.57 15.39 -17.55
C ARG A 19 -8.19 16.79 -18.01
N SER A 20 -8.15 17.73 -17.07
CA SER A 20 -7.64 19.08 -17.34
C SER A 20 -6.17 19.04 -17.77
N LEU A 21 -5.72 20.06 -18.51
CA LEU A 21 -4.33 20.09 -18.99
C LEU A 21 -3.31 19.99 -17.84
N HIS A 22 -3.56 20.62 -16.69
CA HIS A 22 -2.63 20.52 -15.56
C HIS A 22 -2.59 19.11 -14.94
N GLU A 23 -3.70 18.36 -14.94
CA GLU A 23 -3.73 16.96 -14.49
C GLU A 23 -2.98 16.05 -15.45
N ARG A 24 -3.09 16.28 -16.76
CA ARG A 24 -2.32 15.54 -17.77
C ARG A 24 -0.83 15.79 -17.63
N ILE A 25 -0.42 17.05 -17.50
CA ILE A 25 0.99 17.42 -17.25
C ILE A 25 1.51 16.78 -15.96
N ALA A 26 0.72 16.81 -14.89
CA ALA A 26 1.10 16.15 -13.64
C ALA A 26 1.22 14.63 -13.81
N ALA A 27 0.38 14.00 -14.62
CA ALA A 27 0.46 12.57 -14.90
C ALA A 27 1.74 12.21 -15.64
N ASP A 28 2.11 12.96 -16.68
CA ASP A 28 3.35 12.71 -17.46
C ASP A 28 4.59 12.89 -16.56
N LEU A 29 4.66 13.98 -15.82
CA LEU A 29 5.78 14.22 -14.90
C LEU A 29 5.84 13.20 -13.76
N ARG A 30 4.68 12.70 -13.28
CA ARG A 30 4.61 11.62 -12.30
C ARG A 30 5.21 10.35 -12.87
N ASP A 31 4.88 9.99 -14.10
CA ASP A 31 5.41 8.81 -14.78
C ASP A 31 6.94 8.89 -14.90
N GLU A 32 7.48 10.03 -15.33
CA GLU A 32 8.92 10.28 -15.40
C GLU A 32 9.63 10.18 -14.02
N ILE A 33 8.97 10.62 -12.95
CA ILE A 33 9.47 10.45 -11.59
C ILE A 33 9.44 8.98 -11.19
N MET A 34 8.36 8.27 -11.48
CA MET A 34 8.16 6.89 -11.09
C MET A 34 9.06 5.93 -11.89
N SER A 35 9.23 6.13 -13.19
CA SER A 35 10.16 5.38 -14.04
C SER A 35 11.64 5.66 -13.73
N GLY A 36 11.92 6.87 -13.23
CA GLY A 36 13.25 7.32 -12.89
C GLY A 36 13.96 8.18 -13.91
N ASP A 37 13.28 8.55 -14.97
CA ASP A 37 13.77 9.52 -15.92
C ASP A 37 14.07 10.86 -15.24
N LEU A 38 13.25 11.21 -14.26
CA LEU A 38 13.54 12.25 -13.27
C LEU A 38 14.03 11.58 -11.97
N ALA A 39 15.34 11.55 -11.79
CA ALA A 39 15.97 10.86 -10.68
C ALA A 39 15.63 11.50 -9.31
N PRO A 40 15.65 10.72 -8.21
CA PRO A 40 15.53 11.26 -6.85
C PRO A 40 16.55 12.37 -6.58
N GLY A 41 16.11 13.46 -5.95
CA GLY A 41 16.94 14.64 -5.69
C GLY A 41 17.20 15.54 -6.89
N ALA A 42 16.92 15.08 -8.12
CA ALA A 42 17.12 15.89 -9.32
C ALA A 42 16.14 17.08 -9.37
N PRO A 43 16.58 18.24 -9.92
CA PRO A 43 15.68 19.34 -10.18
C PRO A 43 14.72 18.98 -11.33
N LEU A 44 13.45 19.35 -11.19
CA LEU A 44 12.51 19.31 -12.32
C LEU A 44 12.95 20.32 -13.40
N PRO A 45 12.55 20.10 -14.67
CA PRO A 45 12.71 21.10 -15.71
C PRO A 45 12.14 22.45 -15.26
N SER A 46 12.81 23.53 -15.63
CA SER A 46 12.37 24.90 -15.28
C SER A 46 10.96 25.18 -15.81
N THR A 47 10.25 26.09 -15.16
CA THR A 47 8.92 26.51 -15.61
C THR A 47 8.92 26.94 -17.09
N ALA A 48 10.00 27.60 -17.56
CA ALA A 48 10.14 27.99 -18.98
C ALA A 48 10.23 26.75 -19.90
N GLN A 49 11.00 25.74 -19.53
CA GLN A 49 11.12 24.48 -20.29
C GLN A 49 9.80 23.69 -20.28
N LEU A 50 9.11 23.61 -19.13
CA LEU A 50 7.80 22.94 -19.03
C LEU A 50 6.73 23.68 -19.87
N LYS A 51 6.73 25.02 -19.86
CA LYS A 51 5.84 25.80 -20.72
C LYS A 51 6.07 25.52 -22.19
N ALA A 52 7.32 25.47 -22.62
CA ALA A 52 7.66 25.16 -24.01
C ALA A 52 7.29 23.72 -24.38
N ARG A 53 7.58 22.75 -23.51
CA ARG A 53 7.31 21.33 -23.74
C ARG A 53 5.82 21.02 -23.87
N PHE A 54 5.00 21.59 -22.98
CA PHE A 54 3.57 21.29 -22.90
C PHE A 54 2.68 22.35 -23.56
N GLU A 55 3.28 23.34 -24.20
CA GLU A 55 2.57 24.48 -24.82
C GLU A 55 1.53 25.11 -23.85
N ALA A 56 1.88 25.23 -22.58
CA ALA A 56 0.98 25.58 -21.51
C ALA A 56 1.30 26.94 -20.88
N ALA A 57 0.25 27.62 -20.39
CA ALA A 57 0.41 28.85 -19.62
C ALA A 57 1.11 28.60 -18.27
N ASN A 58 1.79 29.62 -17.74
CA ASN A 58 2.48 29.53 -16.45
C ASN A 58 1.57 29.04 -15.32
N ALA A 59 0.33 29.54 -15.25
CA ALA A 59 -0.64 29.13 -14.22
C ALA A 59 -0.97 27.63 -14.30
N THR A 60 -1.03 27.06 -15.50
CA THR A 60 -1.27 25.62 -15.71
C THR A 60 -0.09 24.78 -15.22
N ILE A 61 1.14 25.20 -15.54
CA ILE A 61 2.36 24.55 -15.03
C ILE A 61 2.41 24.60 -13.49
N GLN A 62 2.12 25.77 -12.89
CA GLN A 62 2.13 25.90 -11.43
C GLN A 62 1.08 24.98 -10.77
N LYS A 63 -0.11 24.83 -11.37
CA LYS A 63 -1.13 23.88 -10.89
C LYS A 63 -0.64 22.42 -10.98
N ALA A 64 -0.01 22.04 -12.09
CA ALA A 64 0.56 20.70 -12.23
C ALA A 64 1.65 20.42 -11.19
N LEU A 65 2.57 21.37 -10.97
CA LEU A 65 3.59 21.25 -9.93
C LEU A 65 3.00 21.21 -8.51
N GLN A 66 1.88 21.92 -8.28
CA GLN A 66 1.19 21.86 -6.99
C GLN A 66 0.58 20.47 -6.74
N VAL A 67 -0.03 19.84 -7.76
CA VAL A 67 -0.51 18.45 -7.67
C VAL A 67 0.63 17.52 -7.25
N LEU A 68 1.80 17.59 -7.89
CA LEU A 68 2.95 16.74 -7.54
C LEU A 68 3.51 17.02 -6.14
N LYS A 69 3.42 18.28 -5.65
CA LYS A 69 3.79 18.62 -4.26
C LYS A 69 2.79 18.04 -3.26
N ASP A 70 1.50 18.12 -3.54
CA ASP A 70 0.45 17.55 -2.71
C ASP A 70 0.56 16.03 -2.63
N GLU A 71 0.93 15.40 -3.75
CA GLU A 71 1.26 13.97 -3.83
C GLU A 71 2.60 13.60 -3.16
N ARG A 72 3.35 14.59 -2.67
CA ARG A 72 4.65 14.40 -2.01
C ARG A 72 5.71 13.76 -2.90
N LEU A 73 5.58 13.88 -4.21
CA LEU A 73 6.57 13.39 -5.18
C LEU A 73 7.70 14.37 -5.39
N VAL A 74 7.42 15.66 -5.18
CA VAL A 74 8.41 16.73 -5.32
C VAL A 74 8.41 17.65 -4.11
N VAL A 75 9.53 18.31 -3.87
CA VAL A 75 9.71 19.32 -2.85
C VAL A 75 10.13 20.63 -3.49
N GLY A 76 9.53 21.73 -3.04
CA GLY A 76 9.89 23.09 -3.48
C GLY A 76 10.27 23.94 -2.29
N ARG A 77 11.34 24.71 -2.41
CA ARG A 77 11.69 25.78 -1.47
C ARG A 77 11.46 27.12 -2.17
N ALA A 78 11.01 28.11 -1.42
CA ALA A 78 10.86 29.47 -1.95
C ALA A 78 12.22 29.97 -2.51
N GLY A 79 12.23 30.44 -3.77
CA GLY A 79 13.43 30.92 -4.43
C GLY A 79 14.38 29.83 -4.99
N ALA A 80 14.03 28.54 -4.87
CA ALA A 80 14.81 27.43 -5.42
C ALA A 80 14.01 26.62 -6.44
N SER A 81 14.72 25.78 -7.23
CA SER A 81 14.07 24.84 -8.14
C SER A 81 13.25 23.80 -7.35
N VAL A 82 12.14 23.35 -7.96
CA VAL A 82 11.41 22.19 -7.47
C VAL A 82 12.25 20.95 -7.77
N THR A 83 12.45 20.09 -6.78
CA THR A 83 13.25 18.86 -6.91
C THR A 83 12.39 17.63 -6.65
N VAL A 84 12.74 16.53 -7.29
CA VAL A 84 12.15 15.21 -7.00
C VAL A 84 12.49 14.83 -5.55
N ARG A 85 11.57 14.23 -4.82
CA ARG A 85 11.82 13.72 -3.46
C ARG A 85 12.90 12.64 -3.51
N ASP A 86 13.71 12.50 -2.43
CA ASP A 86 14.82 11.54 -2.36
C ASP A 86 14.39 10.07 -2.54
N HIS A 87 13.13 9.74 -2.31
CA HIS A 87 12.55 8.42 -2.55
C HIS A 87 11.37 8.54 -3.52
N ARG A 88 11.43 7.85 -4.66
CA ARG A 88 10.33 7.72 -5.62
C ARG A 88 9.17 6.97 -4.99
N GLN A 89 9.44 5.69 -4.74
CA GLN A 89 8.58 4.76 -4.00
C GLN A 89 9.43 4.02 -2.99
N ARG A 90 8.83 3.64 -1.87
CA ARG A 90 9.49 2.74 -0.92
C ARG A 90 9.16 1.31 -1.31
N THR A 91 10.18 0.54 -1.63
CA THR A 91 10.05 -0.88 -1.93
C THR A 91 9.78 -1.65 -0.63
N VAL A 92 8.68 -2.38 -0.62
CA VAL A 92 8.28 -3.27 0.46
C VAL A 92 8.47 -4.70 -0.02
N ARG A 93 9.26 -5.50 0.70
CA ARG A 93 9.47 -6.92 0.44
C ARG A 93 8.68 -7.75 1.46
N PRO A 94 7.48 -8.22 1.13
CA PRO A 94 6.62 -8.89 2.12
C PRO A 94 7.26 -10.12 2.75
N ALA A 95 8.07 -10.87 2.00
CA ALA A 95 8.77 -12.04 2.51
C ALA A 95 9.71 -11.75 3.70
N ALA A 96 10.25 -10.53 3.80
CA ALA A 96 11.20 -10.15 4.85
C ALA A 96 10.60 -10.19 6.27
N TYR A 97 9.27 -10.08 6.41
CA TYR A 97 8.60 -10.04 7.71
C TYR A 97 7.49 -11.07 7.92
N LEU A 98 7.45 -12.10 7.08
CA LEU A 98 6.52 -13.23 7.24
C LEU A 98 6.92 -14.16 8.38
N ALA A 99 8.22 -14.39 8.54
CA ALA A 99 8.71 -15.29 9.57
C ALA A 99 8.55 -14.67 10.97
N PRO A 100 8.25 -15.46 11.99
CA PRO A 100 8.24 -15.02 13.38
C PRO A 100 9.57 -14.34 13.78
N SER A 101 9.49 -13.32 14.62
CA SER A 101 10.70 -12.75 15.25
C SER A 101 11.28 -13.74 16.26
N ALA A 102 12.60 -13.69 16.48
CA ALA A 102 13.22 -14.46 17.54
C ALA A 102 12.73 -13.97 18.93
N PRO A 103 12.78 -14.82 19.95
CA PRO A 103 12.38 -14.43 21.30
C PRO A 103 13.10 -13.16 21.77
N GLY A 104 12.33 -12.17 22.22
CA GLY A 104 12.86 -10.88 22.70
C GLY A 104 13.12 -9.84 21.61
N GLU A 105 13.12 -10.21 20.35
CA GLU A 105 13.31 -9.27 19.25
C GLU A 105 12.03 -8.46 18.95
N PRO A 106 12.17 -7.23 18.41
CA PRO A 106 11.03 -6.45 17.97
C PRO A 106 10.34 -7.10 16.76
N TYR A 107 9.09 -6.70 16.52
CA TYR A 107 8.38 -7.08 15.30
C TYR A 107 9.23 -6.77 14.05
N ARG A 108 9.38 -7.75 13.15
CA ARG A 108 10.33 -7.69 12.02
C ARG A 108 10.16 -6.45 11.14
N TRP A 109 8.95 -6.00 10.91
CA TRP A 109 8.71 -4.77 10.15
C TRP A 109 9.40 -3.54 10.77
N LEU A 110 9.40 -3.43 12.11
CA LEU A 110 10.10 -2.37 12.83
C LEU A 110 11.63 -2.52 12.71
N ALA A 111 12.11 -3.76 12.80
CA ALA A 111 13.53 -4.07 12.67
C ALA A 111 14.06 -3.76 11.26
N GLU A 112 13.30 -4.12 10.21
CA GLU A 112 13.68 -3.82 8.83
C GLU A 112 13.71 -2.30 8.55
N ALA A 113 12.72 -1.55 9.04
CA ALA A 113 12.74 -0.10 8.92
C ALA A 113 13.95 0.54 9.65
N ALA A 114 14.30 0.03 10.83
CA ALA A 114 15.46 0.51 11.59
C ALA A 114 16.79 0.25 10.87
N LYS A 115 16.93 -0.86 10.15
CA LYS A 115 18.13 -1.14 9.31
C LYS A 115 18.32 -0.09 8.20
N LEU A 116 17.23 0.51 7.75
CA LEU A 116 17.22 1.59 6.76
C LEU A 116 17.34 2.98 7.38
N GLY A 117 17.61 3.07 8.69
CA GLY A 117 17.74 4.34 9.42
C GLY A 117 16.39 5.07 9.64
N ALA A 118 15.26 4.43 9.39
CA ALA A 118 13.95 5.01 9.53
C ALA A 118 13.31 4.72 10.90
N ARG A 119 12.62 5.71 11.47
CA ARG A 119 11.89 5.55 12.75
C ARG A 119 10.49 5.03 12.48
N ALA A 120 10.34 3.71 12.54
CA ALA A 120 9.07 3.05 12.35
C ALA A 120 8.29 2.90 13.66
N GLN A 121 6.97 3.05 13.58
CA GLN A 121 6.06 2.90 14.71
C GLN A 121 4.79 2.15 14.28
N SER A 122 4.34 1.22 15.11
CA SER A 122 3.01 0.63 15.02
C SER A 122 2.13 1.17 16.15
N THR A 123 1.00 1.76 15.81
CA THR A 123 0.00 2.25 16.77
C THR A 123 -1.24 1.39 16.67
N LEU A 124 -1.58 0.72 17.77
CA LEU A 124 -2.82 -0.05 17.89
C LEU A 124 -3.98 0.92 18.10
N LEU A 125 -4.93 0.93 17.17
CA LEU A 125 -6.10 1.79 17.19
C LEU A 125 -7.26 1.10 17.94
N ASP A 126 -7.51 -0.18 17.61
CA ASP A 126 -8.63 -0.91 18.17
C ASP A 126 -8.39 -2.42 18.21
N VAL A 127 -9.07 -3.10 19.15
CA VAL A 127 -9.19 -4.57 19.21
C VAL A 127 -10.61 -4.90 19.63
N ARG A 128 -11.32 -5.65 18.79
CA ARG A 128 -12.70 -6.06 19.07
C ARG A 128 -13.10 -7.28 18.27
N GLU A 129 -14.13 -7.97 18.70
CA GLU A 129 -14.78 -9.02 17.92
C GLU A 129 -15.75 -8.39 16.89
N VAL A 130 -15.71 -8.85 15.65
CA VAL A 130 -16.49 -8.32 14.53
C VAL A 130 -16.94 -9.41 13.58
N ARG A 131 -18.00 -9.14 12.81
CA ARG A 131 -18.25 -9.83 11.54
C ARG A 131 -17.36 -9.18 10.48
N PRO A 132 -16.43 -9.90 9.87
CA PRO A 132 -15.55 -9.32 8.84
C PRO A 132 -16.30 -9.13 7.51
N SER A 133 -15.68 -8.41 6.57
CA SER A 133 -16.18 -8.31 5.21
C SER A 133 -16.22 -9.68 4.52
N ALA A 134 -17.08 -9.83 3.50
CA ALA A 134 -17.28 -11.11 2.82
C ALA A 134 -15.99 -11.74 2.28
N ASP A 135 -15.07 -10.92 1.75
CA ASP A 135 -13.78 -11.41 1.22
C ASP A 135 -12.83 -11.91 2.32
N VAL A 136 -12.88 -11.31 3.52
CA VAL A 136 -12.12 -11.74 4.69
C VAL A 136 -12.77 -12.98 5.31
N ALA A 137 -14.11 -13.01 5.45
CA ALA A 137 -14.83 -14.18 5.97
C ALA A 137 -14.56 -15.43 5.11
N ALA A 138 -14.65 -15.27 3.79
CA ALA A 138 -14.32 -16.34 2.84
C ALA A 138 -12.85 -16.79 2.95
N ALA A 139 -11.92 -15.85 3.11
CA ALA A 139 -10.50 -16.16 3.25
C ALA A 139 -10.19 -16.93 4.54
N LEU A 140 -10.89 -16.65 5.62
CA LEU A 140 -10.80 -17.35 6.91
C LEU A 140 -11.66 -18.61 6.98
N ARG A 141 -12.44 -18.91 5.92
CA ARG A 141 -13.41 -20.02 5.88
C ARG A 141 -14.42 -19.98 7.05
N LEU A 142 -14.85 -18.76 7.42
CA LEU A 142 -15.84 -18.56 8.49
C LEU A 142 -17.25 -18.92 8.01
N ALA A 143 -18.04 -19.55 8.87
CA ALA A 143 -19.47 -19.71 8.65
C ALA A 143 -20.18 -18.35 8.74
N GLU A 144 -21.45 -18.30 8.31
CA GLU A 144 -22.21 -17.03 8.19
C GLU A 144 -22.39 -16.31 9.53
N ASP A 145 -22.47 -17.04 10.62
CA ASP A 145 -22.65 -16.53 11.99
C ASP A 145 -21.35 -16.39 12.78
N GLU A 146 -20.22 -16.84 12.20
CA GLU A 146 -18.93 -16.77 12.88
C GLU A 146 -18.32 -15.37 12.82
N THR A 147 -17.54 -15.07 13.85
CA THR A 147 -16.87 -13.80 14.05
C THR A 147 -15.36 -13.96 14.07
N ALA A 148 -14.66 -12.85 13.93
CA ALA A 148 -13.22 -12.78 14.08
C ALA A 148 -12.83 -11.66 15.03
N VAL A 149 -11.71 -11.81 15.72
CA VAL A 149 -11.07 -10.72 16.46
C VAL A 149 -10.33 -9.84 15.46
N LEU A 150 -10.75 -8.59 15.36
CA LEU A 150 -10.07 -7.55 14.61
C LEU A 150 -9.01 -6.88 15.48
N ARG A 151 -7.80 -6.76 14.95
CA ARG A 151 -6.76 -5.85 15.45
C ARG A 151 -6.53 -4.78 14.37
N HIS A 152 -6.86 -3.54 14.69
CA HIS A 152 -6.74 -2.41 13.79
C HIS A 152 -5.53 -1.56 14.19
N GLN A 153 -4.62 -1.31 13.27
CA GLN A 153 -3.37 -0.61 13.50
C GLN A 153 -3.08 0.38 12.37
N ILE A 154 -2.32 1.41 12.70
CA ILE A 154 -1.68 2.28 11.73
C ILE A 154 -0.17 2.18 11.90
N LEU A 155 0.54 1.98 10.80
CA LEU A 155 1.99 1.99 10.75
C LEU A 155 2.45 3.35 10.28
N SER A 156 3.50 3.88 10.91
CA SER A 156 4.06 5.18 10.58
C SER A 156 5.57 5.07 10.45
N VAL A 157 6.15 5.86 9.54
CA VAL A 157 7.60 5.98 9.36
C VAL A 157 7.94 7.47 9.40
N ASP A 158 8.85 7.86 10.27
CA ASP A 158 9.27 9.25 10.51
C ASP A 158 8.09 10.18 10.83
N GLY A 159 7.06 9.63 11.52
CA GLY A 159 5.85 10.35 11.92
C GLY A 159 4.75 10.42 10.84
N GLU A 160 5.02 9.96 9.61
CA GLU A 160 4.02 9.90 8.54
C GLU A 160 3.31 8.53 8.52
N PRO A 161 1.96 8.50 8.40
CA PRO A 161 1.23 7.25 8.24
C PRO A 161 1.57 6.63 6.88
N VAL A 162 1.95 5.34 6.91
CA VAL A 162 2.39 4.62 5.71
C VAL A 162 1.49 3.44 5.35
N GLU A 163 0.82 2.86 6.34
CA GLU A 163 0.00 1.69 6.13
C GLU A 163 -1.12 1.59 7.17
N LEU A 164 -2.33 1.34 6.71
CA LEU A 164 -3.47 0.99 7.54
C LEU A 164 -3.64 -0.53 7.51
N VAL A 165 -3.66 -1.16 8.69
CA VAL A 165 -3.64 -2.62 8.85
C VAL A 165 -4.86 -3.07 9.64
N LYS A 166 -5.64 -3.99 9.09
CA LYS A 166 -6.75 -4.68 9.76
C LYS A 166 -6.48 -6.18 9.73
N SER A 167 -6.01 -6.74 10.85
CA SER A 167 -5.77 -8.17 10.99
C SER A 167 -6.95 -8.82 11.69
N TYR A 168 -7.45 -9.89 11.09
CA TYR A 168 -8.60 -10.66 11.54
C TYR A 168 -8.15 -12.07 11.92
N TYR A 169 -8.52 -12.51 13.09
CA TYR A 169 -8.20 -13.84 13.64
C TYR A 169 -9.50 -14.56 13.95
N PRO A 170 -9.72 -15.80 13.46
CA PRO A 170 -10.88 -16.59 13.87
C PRO A 170 -11.01 -16.59 15.39
N THR A 171 -12.23 -16.47 15.91
CA THR A 171 -12.44 -16.47 17.38
C THR A 171 -11.93 -17.76 18.03
N ALA A 172 -11.97 -18.90 17.32
CA ALA A 172 -11.38 -20.15 17.75
C ALA A 172 -9.85 -20.12 17.94
N VAL A 173 -9.16 -19.15 17.31
CA VAL A 173 -7.70 -18.94 17.45
C VAL A 173 -7.39 -17.85 18.48
N ALA A 174 -8.21 -16.81 18.55
CA ALA A 174 -7.88 -15.59 19.28
C ALA A 174 -8.53 -15.45 20.65
N ARG A 175 -9.74 -16.02 20.85
CA ARG A 175 -10.50 -15.83 22.11
C ARG A 175 -9.76 -16.41 23.31
N GLY A 176 -9.69 -15.63 24.38
CA GLY A 176 -8.95 -16.01 25.60
C GLY A 176 -7.43 -15.91 25.50
N THR A 177 -6.90 -15.33 24.43
CA THR A 177 -5.47 -15.13 24.22
C THR A 177 -5.11 -13.65 24.16
N ALA A 178 -3.83 -13.33 24.21
CA ALA A 178 -3.33 -11.97 24.05
C ALA A 178 -3.67 -11.34 22.69
N VAL A 179 -4.06 -12.14 21.67
CA VAL A 179 -4.55 -11.64 20.39
C VAL A 179 -5.83 -10.80 20.56
N ALA A 180 -6.72 -11.19 21.49
CA ALA A 180 -7.97 -10.50 21.78
C ALA A 180 -7.82 -9.30 22.73
N GLU A 181 -6.62 -9.08 23.29
CA GLU A 181 -6.41 -8.00 24.24
C GLU A 181 -5.99 -6.69 23.56
N LYS A 182 -6.48 -5.56 24.09
CA LYS A 182 -6.13 -4.21 23.58
C LYS A 182 -4.75 -3.77 24.09
N ARG A 183 -3.73 -4.55 23.77
CA ARG A 183 -2.32 -4.25 24.07
C ARG A 183 -1.42 -4.64 22.91
N LYS A 184 -0.21 -4.06 22.87
CA LYS A 184 0.82 -4.45 21.90
C LYS A 184 1.33 -5.86 22.23
N ILE A 185 1.56 -6.65 21.18
CA ILE A 185 2.16 -7.98 21.27
C ILE A 185 3.65 -7.82 20.92
N ARG A 186 4.52 -8.14 21.87
CA ARG A 186 5.97 -8.14 21.63
C ARG A 186 6.32 -9.19 20.58
N GLY A 187 7.24 -8.88 19.66
CA GLY A 187 7.60 -9.79 18.57
C GLY A 187 6.56 -9.92 17.46
N GLY A 188 5.36 -9.34 17.64
CA GLY A 188 4.25 -9.42 16.69
C GLY A 188 3.38 -10.67 16.89
N THR A 189 2.28 -10.73 16.14
CA THR A 189 1.34 -11.84 16.19
C THR A 189 1.88 -13.18 15.67
N PRO A 190 2.79 -13.24 14.66
CA PRO A 190 3.29 -14.53 14.17
C PRO A 190 4.01 -15.36 15.26
N ALA A 191 4.79 -14.73 16.13
CA ALA A 191 5.46 -15.43 17.23
C ALA A 191 4.44 -15.96 18.25
N LEU A 192 3.49 -15.11 18.65
CA LEU A 192 2.43 -15.50 19.57
C LEU A 192 1.56 -16.65 19.03
N LEU A 193 1.19 -16.60 17.74
CA LEU A 193 0.43 -17.67 17.11
C LEU A 193 1.18 -19.01 17.13
N ALA A 194 2.49 -18.98 16.87
CA ALA A 194 3.31 -20.17 16.99
C ALA A 194 3.34 -20.74 18.42
N GLU A 195 3.47 -19.88 19.45
CA GLU A 195 3.40 -20.27 20.86
C GLU A 195 2.03 -20.86 21.27
N LEU A 196 0.95 -20.38 20.62
CA LEU A 196 -0.41 -20.90 20.85
C LEU A 196 -0.70 -22.20 20.08
N GLY A 197 0.28 -22.77 19.36
CA GLY A 197 0.11 -24.01 18.60
C GLY A 197 -0.41 -23.79 17.17
N PHE A 198 -0.36 -22.56 16.68
CA PHE A 198 -0.73 -22.22 15.30
C PHE A 198 0.48 -21.61 14.54
N PRO A 199 1.54 -22.39 14.28
CA PRO A 199 2.73 -21.85 13.60
C PRO A 199 2.38 -21.44 12.16
N PRO A 200 2.74 -20.22 11.73
CA PRO A 200 2.60 -19.80 10.34
C PRO A 200 3.42 -20.71 9.41
N ARG A 201 2.79 -21.30 8.39
CA ARG A 201 3.41 -22.21 7.41
C ARG A 201 3.43 -21.63 6.01
N LEU A 202 2.30 -21.05 5.60
CA LEU A 202 2.11 -20.51 4.26
C LEU A 202 1.42 -19.15 4.37
N SER A 203 1.76 -18.23 3.49
CA SER A 203 1.01 -16.99 3.31
C SER A 203 0.70 -16.76 1.85
N THR A 204 -0.53 -16.34 1.57
CA THR A 204 -0.99 -15.96 0.23
C THR A 204 -1.39 -14.50 0.22
N ASP A 205 -0.83 -13.72 -0.70
CA ASP A 205 -1.16 -12.32 -0.92
C ASP A 205 -2.03 -12.16 -2.16
N ARG A 206 -3.17 -11.48 -2.01
CA ARG A 206 -3.97 -10.97 -3.12
C ARG A 206 -3.84 -9.45 -3.15
N VAL A 207 -3.16 -8.92 -4.17
CA VAL A 207 -2.89 -7.49 -4.32
C VAL A 207 -3.82 -6.87 -5.35
N SER A 208 -4.36 -5.69 -5.04
CA SER A 208 -5.20 -4.92 -5.95
C SER A 208 -5.02 -3.42 -5.74
N ALA A 209 -5.06 -2.65 -6.83
CA ALA A 209 -5.20 -1.20 -6.78
C ALA A 209 -6.68 -0.85 -6.58
N ARG A 210 -7.00 0.07 -5.67
CA ARG A 210 -8.38 0.50 -5.36
C ARG A 210 -8.45 1.99 -5.13
N VAL A 211 -9.62 2.56 -5.39
CA VAL A 211 -9.94 3.91 -4.91
C VAL A 211 -10.02 3.85 -3.37
N PRO A 212 -9.41 4.79 -2.64
CA PRO A 212 -9.44 4.79 -1.19
C PRO A 212 -10.86 5.02 -0.64
N THR A 213 -11.19 4.34 0.45
CA THR A 213 -12.37 4.68 1.25
C THR A 213 -12.13 5.96 2.04
N GLN A 214 -13.19 6.58 2.58
CA GLN A 214 -13.06 7.75 3.45
C GLN A 214 -12.11 7.51 4.63
N GLU A 215 -12.23 6.36 5.29
CA GLU A 215 -11.34 5.96 6.39
C GLU A 215 -9.87 5.91 5.95
N GLN A 216 -9.61 5.26 4.81
CA GLN A 216 -8.26 5.12 4.26
C GLN A 216 -7.67 6.46 3.83
N TYR A 217 -8.49 7.28 3.19
CA TYR A 217 -8.12 8.63 2.78
C TYR A 217 -7.66 9.48 3.98
N GLN A 218 -8.46 9.49 5.05
CA GLN A 218 -8.17 10.24 6.26
C GLN A 218 -6.98 9.65 7.04
N ALA A 219 -6.97 8.33 7.27
CA ALA A 219 -5.95 7.67 8.06
C ALA A 219 -4.55 7.76 7.43
N LEU A 220 -4.46 7.63 6.11
CA LEU A 220 -3.21 7.71 5.36
C LEU A 220 -2.87 9.15 4.93
N ARG A 221 -3.73 10.12 5.23
CA ARG A 221 -3.58 11.54 4.83
C ARG A 221 -3.29 11.66 3.34
N LEU A 222 -4.11 10.97 2.53
CA LEU A 222 -3.94 11.00 1.08
C LEU A 222 -4.25 12.39 0.54
N PRO A 223 -3.48 12.91 -0.42
CA PRO A 223 -3.65 14.27 -0.92
C PRO A 223 -4.79 14.40 -1.94
N THR A 224 -5.09 13.34 -2.67
CA THR A 224 -6.07 13.28 -3.76
C THR A 224 -6.65 11.87 -3.87
N ASP A 225 -7.50 11.64 -4.87
CA ASP A 225 -8.10 10.33 -5.16
C ASP A 225 -7.12 9.34 -5.83
N LEU A 226 -5.85 9.39 -5.44
CA LEU A 226 -4.84 8.44 -5.91
C LEU A 226 -5.15 7.03 -5.42
N PRO A 227 -4.91 6.01 -6.25
CA PRO A 227 -5.18 4.64 -5.86
C PRO A 227 -4.31 4.20 -4.69
N VAL A 228 -4.91 3.36 -3.84
CA VAL A 228 -4.19 2.63 -2.80
C VAL A 228 -3.87 1.21 -3.26
N LEU A 229 -2.72 0.70 -2.84
CA LEU A 229 -2.43 -0.73 -2.91
C LEU A 229 -3.10 -1.42 -1.72
N ARG A 230 -4.04 -2.30 -2.01
CA ARG A 230 -4.67 -3.17 -1.02
C ARG A 230 -4.13 -4.58 -1.17
N THR A 231 -3.53 -5.09 -0.12
CA THR A 231 -3.14 -6.49 -0.01
C THR A 231 -4.08 -7.19 0.97
N LEU A 232 -4.69 -8.29 0.55
CA LEU A 232 -5.32 -9.25 1.46
C LEU A 232 -4.37 -10.43 1.60
N ARG A 233 -3.72 -10.54 2.75
CA ARG A 233 -2.87 -11.66 3.13
C ARG A 233 -3.67 -12.65 3.94
N VAL A 234 -3.55 -13.93 3.60
CA VAL A 234 -4.05 -15.04 4.41
C VAL A 234 -2.86 -15.86 4.88
N VAL A 235 -2.79 -16.09 6.18
CA VAL A 235 -1.77 -16.94 6.79
C VAL A 235 -2.40 -18.27 7.17
N TYR A 236 -1.74 -19.34 6.78
CA TYR A 236 -2.15 -20.70 7.06
C TYR A 236 -1.16 -21.37 8.00
N SER A 237 -1.70 -22.18 8.93
CA SER A 237 -0.95 -23.08 9.80
C SER A 237 -0.96 -24.50 9.25
N ASP A 238 -0.66 -25.48 10.08
CA ASP A 238 -0.74 -26.88 9.75
C ASP A 238 -2.15 -27.26 9.24
N ASP A 239 -2.26 -28.28 8.43
CA ASP A 239 -3.50 -28.77 7.79
C ASP A 239 -4.23 -27.70 6.95
N ASP A 240 -3.49 -26.78 6.33
CA ASP A 240 -4.03 -25.69 5.51
C ASP A 240 -5.11 -24.86 6.26
N ARG A 241 -4.98 -24.75 7.57
CA ARG A 241 -5.89 -24.02 8.44
C ARG A 241 -5.62 -22.52 8.37
N PRO A 242 -6.57 -21.68 7.92
CA PRO A 242 -6.40 -20.24 7.97
C PRO A 242 -6.44 -19.73 9.41
N ILE A 243 -5.40 -19.02 9.84
CA ILE A 243 -5.25 -18.53 11.22
C ILE A 243 -5.29 -17.00 11.30
N GLU A 244 -5.01 -16.32 10.20
CA GLU A 244 -5.03 -14.85 10.10
C GLU A 244 -5.41 -14.44 8.69
N ALA A 245 -6.24 -13.41 8.56
CA ALA A 245 -6.42 -12.68 7.32
C ALA A 245 -6.17 -11.20 7.59
N THR A 246 -5.20 -10.61 6.90
CA THR A 246 -4.81 -9.21 7.10
C THR A 246 -5.06 -8.39 5.85
N VAL A 247 -5.84 -7.32 6.00
CA VAL A 247 -6.02 -6.28 4.98
C VAL A 247 -5.03 -5.16 5.27
N MET A 248 -4.08 -4.97 4.38
CA MET A 248 -3.08 -3.91 4.41
C MET A 248 -3.36 -2.92 3.29
N VAL A 249 -3.34 -1.64 3.60
CA VAL A 249 -3.61 -0.56 2.63
C VAL A 249 -2.49 0.46 2.69
N LYS A 250 -1.87 0.73 1.54
CA LYS A 250 -0.77 1.69 1.36
C LYS A 250 -1.11 2.70 0.27
N ALA A 251 -0.56 3.90 0.35
CA ALA A 251 -0.60 4.89 -0.73
C ALA A 251 0.16 4.36 -1.96
N GLY A 252 -0.55 4.05 -3.06
CA GLY A 252 0.02 3.36 -4.22
C GLY A 252 1.12 4.14 -4.95
N HIS A 253 1.10 5.46 -4.88
CA HIS A 253 2.11 6.32 -5.49
C HIS A 253 3.40 6.46 -4.64
N LEU A 254 3.39 6.01 -3.38
CA LEU A 254 4.55 6.10 -2.45
C LEU A 254 5.16 4.73 -2.14
N TYR A 255 4.49 3.64 -2.51
CA TYR A 255 4.90 2.28 -2.17
C TYR A 255 4.75 1.33 -3.33
N GLU A 256 5.73 0.47 -3.50
CA GLU A 256 5.71 -0.70 -4.37
C GLU A 256 5.92 -1.98 -3.57
N LEU A 257 5.44 -3.10 -4.08
CA LEU A 257 5.67 -4.43 -3.53
C LEU A 257 6.62 -5.18 -4.45
N GLN A 258 7.69 -5.73 -3.87
CA GLN A 258 8.63 -6.57 -4.60
C GLN A 258 8.50 -8.01 -4.14
N TYR A 259 8.32 -8.90 -5.09
CA TYR A 259 8.35 -10.35 -4.92
C TYR A 259 9.44 -10.93 -5.81
N ASP A 260 10.27 -11.80 -5.25
CA ASP A 260 11.32 -12.50 -5.98
C ASP A 260 10.84 -13.93 -6.20
N PHE A 261 10.85 -14.39 -7.44
CA PHE A 261 10.47 -15.74 -7.82
C PHE A 261 11.68 -16.47 -8.39
N VAL A 262 11.93 -17.68 -7.92
CA VAL A 262 12.92 -18.59 -8.50
C VAL A 262 12.15 -19.59 -9.35
N PRO A 263 12.34 -19.63 -10.69
CA PRO A 263 11.71 -20.65 -11.52
C PRO A 263 12.15 -22.04 -11.07
N GLU A 264 11.20 -22.98 -11.01
CA GLU A 264 11.48 -24.38 -10.75
C GLU A 264 12.14 -25.07 -11.95
#